data_99d38ad047b44d2635e36a45a5c0065c
#
_entry.id   99d38ad047b44d2635e36a45a5c0065c
#
_cell.length_a   1.000
_cell.length_b   1.000
_cell.length_c   1.000
_cell.angle_alpha   90.00
_cell.angle_beta   90.00
_cell.angle_gamma   90.00
#
_symmetry.space_group_name_H-M   'P 1'
#
loop_
_entity.id
_entity.type
_entity.pdbx_description
1 polymer ?
#
loop_
_entity_poly.entity_id
_entity_poly.type
_entity_poly.pdbx_seq_one_letter_code
_entity_poly.pdbx_strand_id
1 'polypeptide(L)'
;TRRVLTMQRLPGLHLNEWLLTEPDQAARDQAGQLLFDAFFHCTFVLHRLQADPHPGNYLFMPDGRLGLLDFGCTHALDADFCQALSALWSAQLRDPADHSAMHQAYRDLGLIGPNLNEQDFCQQLLPAMAERHAWQKLPFTVAVYDFAQHPPYPRPSAEHQRQALRHLQSLPEALPYVDRAYLGLIQLLKTLGARVRTANPWIR
;
A
#
# COMPACT_ATOMS: atom_id res chain seq x y z
N THR A 1 -33.93 4.90 -11.79
CA THR A 1 -34.58 3.60 -12.04
C THR A 1 -33.69 2.46 -11.57
N ARG A 2 -34.21 1.25 -11.37
CA ARG A 2 -33.41 0.07 -10.97
C ARG A 2 -32.44 -0.42 -12.07
N ARG A 3 -32.49 0.14 -13.28
CA ARG A 3 -31.73 -0.32 -14.45
C ARG A 3 -30.82 0.76 -15.07
N VAL A 4 -30.87 1.98 -14.55
CA VAL A 4 -30.10 3.12 -15.10
C VAL A 4 -29.46 3.86 -13.94
N LEU A 5 -28.13 4.02 -14.00
CA LEU A 5 -27.35 4.88 -13.13
C LEU A 5 -26.98 6.13 -13.93
N THR A 6 -27.31 7.32 -13.39
CA THR A 6 -26.88 8.59 -13.93
C THR A 6 -25.90 9.21 -12.99
N MET A 7 -24.73 9.62 -13.49
CA MET A 7 -23.68 10.25 -12.71
C MET A 7 -23.11 11.46 -13.44
N GLN A 8 -22.41 12.34 -12.73
CA GLN A 8 -21.71 13.46 -13.32
C GLN A 8 -20.53 12.94 -14.15
N ARG A 9 -20.37 13.46 -15.37
CA ARG A 9 -19.17 13.22 -16.18
C ARG A 9 -18.02 14.07 -15.64
N LEU A 10 -16.89 13.45 -15.35
CA LEU A 10 -15.65 14.13 -15.00
C LEU A 10 -14.82 14.43 -16.24
N PRO A 11 -14.30 15.66 -16.43
CA PRO A 11 -13.55 16.08 -17.62
C PRO A 11 -12.05 15.75 -17.46
N GLY A 12 -11.71 14.51 -17.18
CA GLY A 12 -10.33 14.04 -17.01
C GLY A 12 -9.89 13.07 -18.11
N LEU A 13 -8.60 12.82 -18.19
CA LEU A 13 -7.97 11.82 -19.04
C LEU A 13 -7.54 10.62 -18.20
N HIS A 14 -7.62 9.42 -18.77
CA HIS A 14 -7.02 8.24 -18.15
C HIS A 14 -5.48 8.32 -18.19
N LEU A 15 -4.80 7.55 -17.34
CA LEU A 15 -3.36 7.64 -17.14
C LEU A 15 -2.56 7.67 -18.46
N ASN A 16 -2.83 6.73 -19.37
CA ASN A 16 -2.08 6.65 -20.61
C ASN A 16 -2.34 7.85 -21.54
N GLU A 17 -3.60 8.32 -21.63
CA GLU A 17 -3.97 9.49 -22.41
C GLU A 17 -3.34 10.74 -21.81
N TRP A 18 -3.35 10.86 -20.48
CA TRP A 18 -2.76 11.99 -19.79
C TRP A 18 -1.23 12.02 -19.98
N LEU A 19 -0.55 10.88 -19.92
CA LEU A 19 0.90 10.81 -20.18
C LEU A 19 1.27 11.19 -21.62
N LEU A 20 0.40 10.93 -22.61
CA LEU A 20 0.60 11.37 -23.99
C LEU A 20 0.52 12.91 -24.15
N THR A 21 -0.01 13.63 -23.18
CA THR A 21 0.05 15.11 -23.16
C THR A 21 1.40 15.66 -22.68
N GLU A 22 2.34 14.77 -22.38
CA GLU A 22 3.70 15.09 -21.91
C GLU A 22 3.70 16.01 -20.67
N PRO A 23 2.96 15.66 -19.58
CA PRO A 23 2.92 16.49 -18.38
C PRO A 23 4.34 16.66 -17.82
N ASP A 24 4.63 17.86 -17.31
CA ASP A 24 5.91 18.13 -16.66
C ASP A 24 6.07 17.35 -15.35
N GLN A 25 7.28 17.38 -14.79
CA GLN A 25 7.57 16.64 -13.57
C GLN A 25 6.71 17.11 -12.38
N ALA A 26 6.41 18.40 -12.29
CA ALA A 26 5.62 18.94 -11.19
C ALA A 26 4.18 18.41 -11.23
N ALA A 27 3.57 18.33 -12.42
CA ALA A 27 2.25 17.73 -12.61
C ALA A 27 2.24 16.23 -12.28
N ARG A 28 3.29 15.49 -12.66
CA ARG A 28 3.45 14.06 -12.31
C ARG A 28 3.59 13.86 -10.81
N ASP A 29 4.38 14.71 -10.15
CA ASP A 29 4.61 14.66 -8.70
C ASP A 29 3.31 14.98 -7.94
N GLN A 30 2.56 15.98 -8.38
CA GLN A 30 1.25 16.32 -7.80
C GLN A 30 0.25 15.18 -7.95
N ALA A 31 0.14 14.60 -9.13
CA ALA A 31 -0.76 13.48 -9.39
C ALA A 31 -0.37 12.25 -8.55
N GLY A 32 0.93 11.96 -8.44
CA GLY A 32 1.45 10.90 -7.59
C GLY A 32 1.17 11.13 -6.12
N GLN A 33 1.34 12.37 -5.62
CA GLN A 33 1.02 12.71 -4.24
C GLN A 33 -0.45 12.49 -3.92
N LEU A 34 -1.37 12.89 -4.82
CA LEU A 34 -2.81 12.67 -4.64
C LEU A 34 -3.17 11.18 -4.58
N LEU A 35 -2.56 10.34 -5.43
CA LEU A 35 -2.76 8.88 -5.40
C LEU A 35 -2.26 8.29 -4.08
N PHE A 36 -1.08 8.71 -3.63
CA PHE A 36 -0.48 8.25 -2.38
C PHE A 36 -1.34 8.66 -1.18
N ASP A 37 -1.70 9.93 -1.09
CA ASP A 37 -2.50 10.45 0.02
C ASP A 37 -3.90 9.82 0.05
N ALA A 38 -4.52 9.61 -1.11
CA ALA A 38 -5.82 8.95 -1.21
C ALA A 38 -5.77 7.51 -0.67
N PHE A 39 -4.74 6.73 -1.01
CA PHE A 39 -4.58 5.36 -0.50
C PHE A 39 -4.50 5.34 1.02
N PHE A 40 -3.62 6.15 1.61
CA PHE A 40 -3.44 6.19 3.06
C PHE A 40 -4.66 6.75 3.79
N HIS A 41 -5.26 7.82 3.27
CA HIS A 41 -6.47 8.39 3.83
C HIS A 41 -7.65 7.42 3.79
N CYS A 42 -7.88 6.78 2.65
CA CYS A 42 -8.96 5.79 2.52
C CYS A 42 -8.75 4.60 3.45
N THR A 43 -7.52 4.12 3.60
CA THR A 43 -7.19 2.97 4.47
C THR A 43 -7.35 3.32 5.95
N PHE A 44 -6.72 4.41 6.42
CA PHE A 44 -6.55 4.66 7.85
C PHE A 44 -7.53 5.69 8.44
N VAL A 45 -8.25 6.47 7.62
CA VAL A 45 -9.25 7.43 8.09
C VAL A 45 -10.65 6.98 7.75
N LEU A 46 -10.88 6.65 6.49
CA LEU A 46 -12.21 6.26 6.04
C LEU A 46 -12.50 4.77 6.31
N HIS A 47 -11.49 3.97 6.59
CA HIS A 47 -11.58 2.51 6.69
C HIS A 47 -12.32 1.90 5.49
N ARG A 48 -12.00 2.43 4.31
CA ARG A 48 -12.58 2.04 3.01
C ARG A 48 -11.47 1.96 1.98
N LEU A 49 -11.08 0.74 1.66
CA LEU A 49 -10.02 0.49 0.70
C LEU A 49 -10.59 0.33 -0.71
N GLN A 50 -10.12 1.14 -1.67
CA GLN A 50 -10.29 0.81 -3.08
C GLN A 50 -9.28 -0.26 -3.46
N ALA A 51 -9.77 -1.50 -3.61
CA ALA A 51 -8.91 -2.67 -3.81
C ALA A 51 -8.68 -3.02 -5.29
N ASP A 52 -9.15 -2.19 -6.23
CA ASP A 52 -8.87 -2.33 -7.66
C ASP A 52 -8.02 -1.16 -8.17
N PRO A 53 -6.67 -1.23 -8.06
CA PRO A 53 -5.75 -0.17 -8.46
C PRO A 53 -5.54 -0.10 -9.98
N HIS A 54 -6.57 -0.43 -10.76
CA HIS A 54 -6.49 -0.39 -12.22
C HIS A 54 -6.37 1.06 -12.70
N PRO A 55 -5.47 1.40 -13.65
CA PRO A 55 -5.29 2.77 -14.15
C PRO A 55 -6.56 3.41 -14.71
N GLY A 56 -7.49 2.59 -15.24
CA GLY A 56 -8.80 3.03 -15.74
C GLY A 56 -9.75 3.57 -14.68
N ASN A 57 -9.45 3.35 -13.40
CA ASN A 57 -10.27 3.83 -12.28
C ASN A 57 -9.89 5.24 -11.82
N TYR A 58 -8.91 5.87 -12.52
CA TYR A 58 -8.43 7.21 -12.21
C TYR A 58 -8.52 8.13 -13.42
N LEU A 59 -8.96 9.39 -13.19
CA LEU A 59 -8.95 10.46 -14.17
C LEU A 59 -8.08 11.62 -13.68
N PHE A 60 -7.13 12.00 -14.51
CA PHE A 60 -6.27 13.16 -14.28
C PHE A 60 -6.96 14.40 -14.87
N MET A 61 -7.41 15.29 -13.99
CA MET A 61 -8.25 16.41 -14.37
C MET A 61 -7.42 17.65 -14.75
N PRO A 62 -7.93 18.52 -15.66
CA PRO A 62 -7.20 19.71 -16.10
C PRO A 62 -6.86 20.69 -14.98
N ASP A 63 -7.64 20.70 -13.90
CA ASP A 63 -7.43 21.54 -12.72
C ASP A 63 -6.50 20.91 -11.67
N GLY A 64 -5.83 19.81 -12.01
CA GLY A 64 -4.89 19.09 -11.15
C GLY A 64 -5.52 18.19 -10.09
N ARG A 65 -6.85 18.05 -10.08
CA ARG A 65 -7.54 17.09 -9.22
C ARG A 65 -7.46 15.67 -9.79
N LEU A 66 -7.65 14.68 -8.93
CA LEU A 66 -7.78 13.27 -9.30
C LEU A 66 -9.26 12.87 -9.22
N GLY A 67 -9.81 12.36 -10.31
CA GLY A 67 -11.12 11.73 -10.33
C GLY A 67 -11.01 10.24 -9.99
N LEU A 68 -11.82 9.76 -9.07
CA LEU A 68 -11.93 8.33 -8.75
C LEU A 68 -13.18 7.77 -9.41
N LEU A 69 -13.02 6.70 -10.17
CA LEU A 69 -14.11 5.97 -10.83
C LEU A 69 -14.19 4.56 -10.23
N ASP A 70 -15.35 3.94 -10.41
CA ASP A 70 -15.60 2.55 -10.04
C ASP A 70 -15.29 2.21 -8.55
N PHE A 71 -16.36 2.21 -7.76
CA PHE A 71 -16.31 1.85 -6.33
C PHE A 71 -16.75 0.40 -6.07
N GLY A 72 -16.88 -0.43 -7.12
CA GLY A 72 -17.35 -1.81 -7.04
C GLY A 72 -16.44 -2.75 -6.25
N CYS A 73 -15.14 -2.44 -6.19
CA CYS A 73 -14.14 -3.17 -5.41
C CYS A 73 -13.74 -2.45 -4.10
N THR A 74 -14.67 -1.73 -3.48
CA THR A 74 -14.38 -1.07 -2.20
C THR A 74 -14.62 -2.02 -1.03
N HIS A 75 -13.58 -2.26 -0.22
CA HIS A 75 -13.64 -3.09 0.98
C HIS A 75 -13.73 -2.22 2.23
N ALA A 76 -14.66 -2.58 3.15
CA ALA A 76 -14.64 -2.06 4.50
C ALA A 76 -13.48 -2.72 5.26
N LEU A 77 -12.68 -1.92 5.95
CA LEU A 77 -11.62 -2.39 6.82
C LEU A 77 -12.05 -2.25 8.29
N ASP A 78 -11.74 -3.26 9.08
CA ASP A 78 -11.93 -3.19 10.52
C ASP A 78 -10.94 -2.20 11.15
N ALA A 79 -11.39 -1.47 12.18
CA ALA A 79 -10.55 -0.47 12.84
C ALA A 79 -9.35 -1.10 13.55
N ASP A 80 -9.52 -2.26 14.19
CA ASP A 80 -8.45 -2.97 14.87
C ASP A 80 -7.43 -3.50 13.87
N PHE A 81 -7.89 -3.98 12.70
CA PHE A 81 -7.02 -4.35 11.59
C PHE A 81 -6.18 -3.16 11.09
N CYS A 82 -6.80 -1.99 10.88
CA CYS A 82 -6.09 -0.79 10.46
C CYS A 82 -5.06 -0.34 11.51
N GLN A 83 -5.41 -0.42 12.79
CA GLN A 83 -4.49 -0.09 13.89
C GLN A 83 -3.29 -1.05 13.93
N ALA A 84 -3.53 -2.35 13.84
CA ALA A 84 -2.48 -3.35 13.83
C ALA A 84 -1.57 -3.23 12.59
N LEU A 85 -2.14 -2.94 11.42
CA LEU A 85 -1.40 -2.68 10.19
C LEU A 85 -0.50 -1.43 10.32
N SER A 86 -1.05 -0.34 10.87
CA SER A 86 -0.30 0.89 11.16
C SER A 86 0.85 0.64 12.14
N ALA A 87 0.59 -0.12 13.20
CA ALA A 87 1.60 -0.50 14.20
C ALA A 87 2.73 -1.33 13.56
N LEU A 88 2.38 -2.29 12.70
CA LEU A 88 3.37 -3.10 11.97
C LEU A 88 4.29 -2.23 11.11
N TRP A 89 3.71 -1.34 10.30
CA TRP A 89 4.50 -0.49 9.42
C TRP A 89 5.37 0.49 10.22
N SER A 90 4.82 1.09 11.27
CA SER A 90 5.57 1.99 12.16
C SER A 90 6.75 1.28 12.84
N ALA A 91 6.55 0.05 13.32
CA ALA A 91 7.62 -0.74 13.94
C ALA A 91 8.75 -1.10 12.95
N GLN A 92 8.39 -1.36 11.69
CA GLN A 92 9.38 -1.60 10.63
C GLN A 92 10.20 -0.36 10.27
N LEU A 93 9.62 0.84 10.40
CA LEU A 93 10.26 2.10 10.03
C LEU A 93 11.21 2.64 11.10
N ARG A 94 11.15 2.14 12.32
CA ARG A 94 12.13 2.49 13.36
C ARG A 94 13.55 2.07 12.96
N ASP A 95 14.54 2.79 13.44
CA ASP A 95 15.95 2.47 13.23
C ASP A 95 16.68 2.40 14.59
N PRO A 96 17.04 1.20 15.07
CA PRO A 96 16.73 -0.12 14.49
C PRO A 96 15.23 -0.46 14.54
N ALA A 97 14.78 -1.36 13.65
CA ALA A 97 13.39 -1.82 13.64
C ALA A 97 12.99 -2.43 15.00
N ASP A 98 11.77 -2.13 15.44
CA ASP A 98 11.24 -2.63 16.70
C ASP A 98 10.62 -4.01 16.53
N HIS A 99 11.44 -5.05 16.70
CA HIS A 99 11.02 -6.44 16.49
C HIS A 99 9.94 -6.88 17.47
N SER A 100 9.94 -6.39 18.70
CA SER A 100 8.90 -6.71 19.70
C SER A 100 7.55 -6.13 19.28
N ALA A 101 7.52 -4.86 18.85
CA ALA A 101 6.31 -4.26 18.31
C ALA A 101 5.86 -4.93 17.00
N MET A 102 6.79 -5.35 16.15
CA MET A 102 6.44 -6.15 14.96
C MET A 102 5.82 -7.49 15.31
N HIS A 103 6.39 -8.23 16.28
CA HIS A 103 5.83 -9.49 16.75
C HIS A 103 4.40 -9.30 17.27
N GLN A 104 4.18 -8.28 18.11
CA GLN A 104 2.85 -7.97 18.63
C GLN A 104 1.87 -7.63 17.48
N ALA A 105 2.26 -6.79 16.54
CA ALA A 105 1.42 -6.43 15.41
C ALA A 105 1.07 -7.63 14.51
N TYR A 106 1.99 -8.58 14.31
CA TYR A 106 1.71 -9.84 13.61
C TYR A 106 0.65 -10.68 14.34
N ARG A 107 0.65 -10.66 15.68
CA ARG A 107 -0.38 -11.33 16.51
C ARG A 107 -1.72 -10.62 16.39
N ASP A 108 -1.74 -9.30 16.50
CA ASP A 108 -2.95 -8.47 16.43
C ASP A 108 -3.61 -8.56 15.04
N LEU A 109 -2.80 -8.72 13.98
CA LEU A 109 -3.28 -9.03 12.64
C LEU A 109 -3.76 -10.48 12.49
N GLY A 110 -3.52 -11.35 13.47
CA GLY A 110 -3.85 -12.78 13.37
C GLY A 110 -2.95 -13.58 12.42
N LEU A 111 -1.82 -13.00 12.00
CA LEU A 111 -0.87 -13.67 11.10
C LEU A 111 -0.14 -14.83 11.78
N ILE A 112 0.13 -14.71 13.08
CA ILE A 112 0.83 -15.70 13.89
C ILE A 112 0.02 -16.06 15.13
N GLY A 113 0.17 -17.33 15.57
CA GLY A 113 -0.50 -17.84 16.75
C GLY A 113 0.22 -17.49 18.06
N PRO A 114 -0.45 -17.75 19.21
CA PRO A 114 0.10 -17.47 20.53
C PRO A 114 1.36 -18.29 20.87
N ASN A 115 1.59 -19.40 20.16
CA ASN A 115 2.70 -20.31 20.42
C ASN A 115 4.02 -19.84 19.79
N LEU A 116 4.00 -18.92 18.84
CA LEU A 116 5.22 -18.35 18.28
C LEU A 116 5.70 -17.24 19.20
N ASN A 117 6.73 -17.52 20.01
CA ASN A 117 7.32 -16.50 20.87
C ASN A 117 8.17 -15.50 20.05
N GLU A 118 8.56 -14.39 20.68
CA GLU A 118 9.31 -13.32 20.04
C GLU A 118 10.69 -13.80 19.53
N GLN A 119 11.35 -14.67 20.28
CA GLN A 119 12.66 -15.19 19.87
C GLN A 119 12.55 -16.03 18.59
N ASP A 120 11.59 -16.95 18.50
CA ASP A 120 11.35 -17.75 17.31
C ASP A 120 10.87 -16.90 16.13
N PHE A 121 10.03 -15.89 16.39
CA PHE A 121 9.63 -14.91 15.39
C PHE A 121 10.84 -14.21 14.77
N CYS A 122 11.76 -13.70 15.60
CA CYS A 122 12.97 -13.00 15.14
C CYS A 122 13.95 -13.92 14.41
N GLN A 123 14.07 -15.18 14.85
CA GLN A 123 15.05 -16.11 14.28
C GLN A 123 14.55 -16.86 13.04
N GLN A 124 13.25 -17.09 12.93
CA GLN A 124 12.70 -17.97 11.90
C GLN A 124 11.77 -17.28 10.91
N LEU A 125 10.80 -16.48 11.37
CA LEU A 125 9.84 -15.83 10.46
C LEU A 125 10.36 -14.52 9.91
N LEU A 126 10.89 -13.65 10.75
CA LEU A 126 11.33 -12.31 10.34
C LEU A 126 12.38 -12.35 9.22
N PRO A 127 13.40 -13.24 9.22
CA PRO A 127 14.34 -13.36 8.11
C PRO A 127 13.66 -13.77 6.79
N ALA A 128 12.63 -14.63 6.86
CA ALA A 128 11.87 -15.03 5.68
C ALA A 128 11.04 -13.91 5.07
N MET A 129 10.71 -12.88 5.85
CA MET A 129 9.94 -11.70 5.44
C MET A 129 10.83 -10.48 5.14
N ALA A 130 12.13 -10.55 5.38
CA ALA A 130 13.04 -9.41 5.37
C ALA A 130 13.08 -8.66 4.03
N GLU A 131 13.13 -9.37 2.91
CA GLU A 131 13.16 -8.75 1.56
C GLU A 131 11.86 -7.98 1.28
N ARG A 132 10.71 -8.56 1.65
CA ARG A 132 9.41 -7.91 1.52
C ARG A 132 9.33 -6.65 2.38
N HIS A 133 9.75 -6.73 3.64
CA HIS A 133 9.75 -5.61 4.56
C HIS A 133 10.69 -4.49 4.08
N ALA A 134 11.90 -4.84 3.61
CA ALA A 134 12.84 -3.88 3.05
C ALA A 134 12.26 -3.17 1.82
N TRP A 135 11.64 -3.90 0.92
CA TRP A 135 10.97 -3.35 -0.26
C TRP A 135 9.82 -2.42 0.12
N GLN A 136 8.98 -2.83 1.06
CA GLN A 136 7.81 -2.10 1.52
C GLN A 136 8.17 -0.78 2.20
N LYS A 137 9.22 -0.77 3.04
CA LYS A 137 9.66 0.42 3.77
C LYS A 137 10.51 1.39 2.94
N LEU A 138 11.09 0.93 1.82
CA LEU A 138 12.05 1.73 1.04
C LEU A 138 11.55 3.14 0.70
N PRO A 139 10.28 3.38 0.28
CA PRO A 139 9.80 4.72 0.02
C PRO A 139 9.83 5.67 1.23
N PHE A 140 9.79 5.13 2.43
CA PHE A 140 9.69 5.90 3.68
C PHE A 140 11.05 6.22 4.31
N THR A 141 12.16 5.82 3.67
CA THR A 141 13.52 6.05 4.18
C THR A 141 14.06 7.44 3.84
N VAL A 142 13.37 8.19 2.99
CA VAL A 142 13.74 9.54 2.54
C VAL A 142 12.54 10.47 2.56
N ALA A 143 12.78 11.78 2.66
CA ALA A 143 11.69 12.77 2.72
C ALA A 143 10.85 12.84 1.43
N VAL A 144 11.49 12.68 0.27
CA VAL A 144 10.86 12.62 -1.05
C VAL A 144 11.42 11.42 -1.78
N TYR A 145 10.56 10.50 -2.18
CA TYR A 145 10.97 9.27 -2.84
C TYR A 145 10.64 9.32 -4.34
N ASP A 146 11.64 8.97 -5.17
CA ASP A 146 11.47 8.85 -6.63
C ASP A 146 11.00 7.44 -6.98
N PHE A 147 9.71 7.31 -7.27
CA PHE A 147 9.10 6.01 -7.59
C PHE A 147 9.55 5.44 -8.94
N ALA A 148 10.10 6.25 -9.86
CA ALA A 148 10.67 5.71 -11.09
C ALA A 148 11.81 4.72 -10.82
N GLN A 149 12.53 4.90 -9.70
CA GLN A 149 13.65 4.07 -9.26
C GLN A 149 13.23 2.92 -8.34
N HIS A 150 11.93 2.78 -8.01
CA HIS A 150 11.50 1.74 -7.08
C HIS A 150 11.76 0.34 -7.67
N PRO A 151 12.44 -0.56 -6.93
CA PRO A 151 12.78 -1.88 -7.43
C PRO A 151 11.52 -2.74 -7.66
N PRO A 152 11.61 -3.79 -8.49
CA PRO A 152 10.52 -4.74 -8.63
C PRO A 152 10.23 -5.44 -7.30
N TYR A 153 8.99 -5.91 -7.15
CA TYR A 153 8.59 -6.68 -5.96
C TYR A 153 9.51 -7.91 -5.81
N PRO A 154 10.07 -8.14 -4.61
CA PRO A 154 11.00 -9.25 -4.39
C PRO A 154 10.30 -10.60 -4.55
N ARG A 155 11.02 -11.55 -5.12
CA ARG A 155 10.57 -12.94 -5.23
C ARG A 155 11.26 -13.75 -4.13
N PRO A 156 10.57 -14.08 -3.04
CA PRO A 156 11.20 -14.83 -1.96
C PRO A 156 11.65 -16.21 -2.46
N SER A 157 12.76 -16.69 -1.93
CA SER A 157 13.27 -18.03 -2.22
C SER A 157 12.26 -19.10 -1.80
N ALA A 158 12.35 -20.31 -2.39
CA ALA A 158 11.50 -21.43 -1.97
C ALA A 158 11.69 -21.77 -0.49
N GLU A 159 12.87 -21.53 0.06
CA GLU A 159 13.15 -21.73 1.51
C GLU A 159 12.41 -20.69 2.35
N HIS A 160 12.51 -19.38 2.01
CA HIS A 160 11.78 -18.33 2.71
C HIS A 160 10.27 -18.52 2.64
N GLN A 161 9.73 -18.97 1.48
CA GLN A 161 8.31 -19.29 1.37
C GLN A 161 7.90 -20.43 2.31
N ARG A 162 8.68 -21.51 2.38
CA ARG A 162 8.41 -22.64 3.31
C ARG A 162 8.48 -22.20 4.77
N GLN A 163 9.48 -21.39 5.14
CA GLN A 163 9.60 -20.85 6.50
C GLN A 163 8.40 -19.96 6.86
N ALA A 164 8.03 -19.03 5.99
CA ALA A 164 6.86 -18.19 6.21
C ALA A 164 5.59 -19.04 6.41
N LEU A 165 5.34 -20.02 5.54
CA LEU A 165 4.17 -20.90 5.62
C LEU A 165 4.12 -21.78 6.89
N ARG A 166 5.27 -22.12 7.49
CA ARG A 166 5.32 -22.88 8.76
C ARG A 166 4.83 -22.07 9.95
N HIS A 167 5.03 -20.77 9.93
CA HIS A 167 4.78 -19.88 11.07
C HIS A 167 3.53 -19.03 10.92
N LEU A 168 3.12 -18.75 9.68
CA LEU A 168 1.87 -18.04 9.42
C LEU A 168 0.68 -18.98 9.70
N GLN A 169 -0.16 -18.59 10.64
CA GLN A 169 -1.33 -19.37 11.05
C GLN A 169 -2.54 -19.09 10.19
N SER A 170 -2.77 -17.82 9.88
CA SER A 170 -3.90 -17.39 9.06
C SER A 170 -3.53 -16.16 8.24
N LEU A 171 -4.34 -15.88 7.24
CA LEU A 171 -4.24 -14.66 6.46
C LEU A 171 -5.53 -13.86 6.68
N PRO A 172 -5.49 -12.68 7.33
CA PRO A 172 -6.66 -11.83 7.49
C PRO A 172 -7.30 -11.56 6.13
N GLU A 173 -8.63 -11.61 6.06
CA GLU A 173 -9.37 -11.44 4.80
C GLU A 173 -9.01 -10.13 4.09
N ALA A 174 -8.80 -9.05 4.83
CA ALA A 174 -8.47 -7.73 4.31
C ALA A 174 -7.03 -7.61 3.75
N LEU A 175 -6.08 -8.41 4.25
CA LEU A 175 -4.66 -8.22 3.94
C LEU A 175 -4.32 -8.42 2.45
N PRO A 176 -4.83 -9.44 1.74
CA PRO A 176 -4.59 -9.58 0.29
C PRO A 176 -5.09 -8.39 -0.53
N TYR A 177 -6.20 -7.76 -0.10
CA TYR A 177 -6.73 -6.56 -0.76
C TYR A 177 -5.85 -5.34 -0.52
N VAL A 178 -5.35 -5.17 0.72
CA VAL A 178 -4.38 -4.10 1.04
C VAL A 178 -3.08 -4.29 0.27
N ASP A 179 -2.55 -5.50 0.23
CA ASP A 179 -1.34 -5.82 -0.53
C ASP A 179 -1.53 -5.52 -2.03
N ARG A 180 -2.64 -5.97 -2.61
CA ARG A 180 -2.96 -5.69 -4.02
C ARG A 180 -3.07 -4.20 -4.30
N ALA A 181 -3.79 -3.46 -3.44
CA ALA A 181 -3.97 -2.02 -3.59
C ALA A 181 -2.63 -1.28 -3.46
N TYR A 182 -1.78 -1.66 -2.50
CA TYR A 182 -0.45 -1.07 -2.33
C TYR A 182 0.48 -1.36 -3.50
N LEU A 183 0.53 -2.61 -3.97
CA LEU A 183 1.32 -2.99 -5.16
C LEU A 183 0.88 -2.21 -6.39
N GLY A 184 -0.43 -2.04 -6.59
CA GLY A 184 -0.97 -1.26 -7.68
C GLY A 184 -0.68 0.23 -7.55
N LEU A 185 -0.75 0.80 -6.35
CA LEU A 185 -0.31 2.16 -6.07
C LEU A 185 1.15 2.36 -6.48
N ILE A 186 2.05 1.48 -6.02
CA ILE A 186 3.47 1.54 -6.41
C ILE A 186 3.64 1.50 -7.93
N GLN A 187 2.89 0.64 -8.61
CA GLN A 187 2.95 0.54 -10.08
C GLN A 187 2.45 1.82 -10.77
N LEU A 188 1.37 2.43 -10.28
CA LEU A 188 0.86 3.72 -10.79
C LEU A 188 1.89 4.83 -10.60
N LEU A 189 2.46 4.97 -9.39
CA LEU A 189 3.49 5.97 -9.07
C LEU A 189 4.74 5.78 -9.92
N LYS A 190 5.12 4.53 -10.15
CA LYS A 190 6.25 4.18 -11.02
C LYS A 190 5.98 4.54 -12.48
N THR A 191 4.79 4.26 -12.99
CA THR A 191 4.38 4.62 -14.35
C THR A 191 4.33 6.13 -14.56
N LEU A 192 3.88 6.88 -13.53
CA LEU A 192 3.93 8.34 -13.52
C LEU A 192 5.37 8.88 -13.49
N GLY A 193 6.33 8.13 -12.98
CA GLY A 193 7.66 8.64 -12.64
C GLY A 193 7.58 9.73 -11.57
N ALA A 194 6.67 9.56 -10.61
CA ALA A 194 6.37 10.58 -9.61
C ALA A 194 7.38 10.58 -8.46
N ARG A 195 7.67 11.77 -7.95
CA ARG A 195 8.40 12.01 -6.71
C ARG A 195 7.42 12.42 -5.63
N VAL A 196 7.34 11.63 -4.57
CA VAL A 196 6.28 11.75 -3.55
C VAL A 196 6.88 11.94 -2.17
N ARG A 197 6.30 12.84 -1.38
CA ARG A 197 6.55 12.90 0.07
C ARG A 197 5.80 11.77 0.74
N THR A 198 6.53 10.88 1.37
CA THR A 198 5.97 9.64 1.92
C THR A 198 5.67 9.74 3.41
N ALA A 199 6.12 10.80 4.09
CA ALA A 199 5.75 11.06 5.48
C ALA A 199 4.22 11.21 5.62
N ASN A 200 3.64 10.42 6.49
CA ASN A 200 2.22 10.48 6.78
C ASN A 200 1.96 10.25 8.29
N PRO A 201 0.81 10.67 8.84
CA PRO A 201 0.55 10.60 10.28
C PRO A 201 0.25 9.20 10.81
N TRP A 202 -0.04 8.24 9.93
CA TRP A 202 -0.51 6.91 10.34
C TRP A 202 0.61 5.87 10.48
N ILE A 203 1.74 6.10 9.86
CA ILE A 203 2.94 5.25 9.96
C ILE A 203 4.14 6.13 10.33
N ARG A 204 4.67 5.95 11.55
CA ARG A 204 5.74 6.79 12.13
C ARG A 204 6.76 5.94 12.88
#